data_2c57f473f21298e25805d615d64147fe
#
_entry.id   2c57f473f21298e25805d615d64147fe
#
_cell.length_a   1.000
_cell.length_b   1.000
_cell.length_c   1.000
_cell.angle_alpha   90.00
_cell.angle_beta   90.00
_cell.angle_gamma   90.00
#
_symmetry.space_group_name_H-M   'P 1'
#
loop_
_entity.id
_entity.type
_entity.pdbx_description
1 polymer ?
#
loop_
_entity_poly.entity_id
_entity_poly.type
_entity_poly.pdbx_seq_one_letter_code
_entity_poly.pdbx_strand_id
1 'polypeptide(L)' 'MKVEEYGERKLTVGGWEVNLTSYRLGTEWHAKADNVSPGASLARTTGATREEAEGKALKRAEELLDRTQRHAV' A
#
# COMPACT_ATOMS: atom_id res chain seq x y z
N MET A 1 10.79 19.05 4.42
CA MET A 1 10.12 18.28 5.46
C MET A 1 10.77 16.91 5.58
N LYS A 2 10.99 16.47 6.79
CA LYS A 2 11.74 15.26 7.03
C LYS A 2 10.81 14.05 7.16
N VAL A 3 11.06 13.02 6.35
CA VAL A 3 10.34 11.76 6.48
C VAL A 3 10.86 11.03 7.70
N GLU A 4 9.95 10.60 8.58
CA GLU A 4 10.31 9.88 9.80
C GLU A 4 9.69 8.50 9.80
N GLU A 5 10.33 7.59 10.51
CA GLU A 5 9.85 6.22 10.72
C GLU A 5 9.48 5.50 9.42
N TYR A 6 10.30 5.71 8.40
CA TYR A 6 10.13 5.05 7.11
C TYR A 6 10.23 3.54 7.26
N GLY A 7 9.27 2.83 6.69
CA GLY A 7 9.25 1.38 6.69
C GLY A 7 8.74 0.85 5.36
N GLU A 8 9.28 -0.28 4.97
CA GLU A 8 8.91 -0.94 3.73
C GLU A 8 8.87 -2.43 3.95
N ARG A 9 7.83 -3.09 3.45
CA ARG A 9 7.73 -4.55 3.54
C ARG A 9 6.97 -5.09 2.35
N LYS A 10 7.29 -6.33 2.01
CA LYS A 10 6.61 -7.03 0.93
C LYS A 10 5.55 -7.96 1.51
N LEU A 11 4.40 -7.96 0.89
CA LEU A 11 3.26 -8.77 1.31
C LEU A 11 2.67 -9.47 0.10
N THR A 12 1.95 -10.56 0.35
CA THR A 12 1.17 -11.21 -0.70
C THR A 12 -0.29 -10.86 -0.49
N VAL A 13 -0.89 -10.23 -1.49
CA VAL A 13 -2.29 -9.81 -1.44
C VAL A 13 -3.01 -10.47 -2.62
N GLY A 14 -3.93 -11.38 -2.33
CA GLY A 14 -4.67 -12.07 -3.37
C GLY A 14 -3.81 -12.81 -4.38
N GLY A 15 -2.67 -13.33 -3.95
CA GLY A 15 -1.73 -14.01 -4.82
C GLY A 15 -0.73 -13.11 -5.53
N TRP A 16 -0.80 -11.81 -5.29
CA TRP A 16 0.11 -10.84 -5.91
C TRP A 16 1.11 -10.32 -4.89
N GLU A 17 2.34 -10.11 -5.33
CA GLU A 17 3.34 -9.47 -4.48
C GLU A 17 3.12 -7.96 -4.47
N VAL A 18 2.98 -7.42 -3.27
CA VAL A 18 2.74 -5.99 -3.05
C VAL A 18 3.81 -5.44 -2.14
N ASN A 19 4.38 -4.32 -2.53
CA ASN A 19 5.33 -3.60 -1.71
C ASN A 19 4.61 -2.49 -0.95
N LEU A 20 4.61 -2.58 0.37
CA LEU A 20 3.93 -1.61 1.23
C LEU A 20 4.96 -0.71 1.89
N THR A 21 4.86 0.57 1.59
CA THR A 21 5.74 1.59 2.16
C THR A 21 4.93 2.50 3.08
N SER A 22 5.46 2.81 4.24
CA SER A 22 4.81 3.75 5.14
C SER A 22 5.84 4.67 5.79
N TYR A 23 5.42 5.88 6.11
CA TYR A 23 6.27 6.87 6.75
C TYR A 23 5.42 7.95 7.41
N ARG A 24 6.04 8.72 8.28
CA ARG A 24 5.37 9.82 8.98
C ARG A 24 5.90 11.15 8.49
N LEU A 25 4.98 12.06 8.19
CA LEU A 25 5.28 13.46 7.90
C LEU A 25 4.54 14.31 8.92
N GLY A 26 5.28 14.88 9.88
CA GLY A 26 4.66 15.65 10.95
C GLY A 26 3.81 14.75 11.82
N THR A 27 2.51 15.01 11.87
CA THR A 27 1.55 14.22 12.66
C THR A 27 0.73 13.27 11.81
N GLU A 28 1.04 13.18 10.52
CA GLU A 28 0.25 12.37 9.59
C GLU A 28 1.06 11.19 9.07
N TRP A 29 0.44 10.04 9.02
CA TRP A 29 1.04 8.85 8.44
C TRP A 29 0.60 8.70 7.00
N HIS A 30 1.54 8.29 6.16
CA HIS A 30 1.30 8.03 4.74
C HIS A 30 1.66 6.59 4.44
N ALA A 31 0.88 5.95 3.61
CA ALA A 31 1.15 4.59 3.17
C ALA A 31 0.91 4.48 1.67
N LYS A 32 1.72 3.64 1.04
CA LYS A 32 1.66 3.43 -0.39
C LYS A 32 1.82 1.95 -0.69
N ALA A 33 0.94 1.42 -1.51
CA ALA A 33 1.02 0.03 -1.94
C ALA A 33 1.33 -0.02 -3.42
N ASP A 34 2.35 -0.77 -3.79
CA ASP A 34 2.78 -0.94 -5.17
C ASP A 34 2.78 -2.41 -5.54
N ASN A 35 2.35 -2.71 -6.76
CA ASN A 35 2.46 -4.04 -7.32
C ASN A 35 3.92 -4.23 -7.77
N VAL A 36 4.60 -5.22 -7.20
CA VAL A 36 6.00 -5.45 -7.50
C VAL A 36 6.22 -5.80 -8.98
N SER A 37 5.30 -6.53 -9.55
CA SER A 37 5.34 -6.90 -10.96
C SER A 37 3.96 -6.67 -11.57
N PRO A 38 3.79 -5.70 -12.46
CA PRO A 38 4.77 -4.91 -13.23
C PRO A 38 5.29 -3.62 -12.57
N GLY A 39 5.07 -3.42 -11.28
CA GLY A 39 5.60 -2.24 -10.62
C GLY A 39 4.68 -1.03 -10.66
N ALA A 40 3.39 -1.27 -10.77
CA ALA A 40 2.40 -0.20 -10.82
C ALA A 40 1.99 0.23 -9.41
N SER A 41 1.73 1.52 -9.24
CA SER A 41 1.21 2.05 -8.00
C SER A 41 -0.26 1.66 -7.84
N LEU A 42 -0.60 0.98 -6.73
CA LEU A 42 -1.95 0.50 -6.50
C LEU A 42 -2.76 1.46 -5.63
N ALA A 43 -2.16 1.98 -4.58
CA ALA A 43 -2.88 2.83 -3.64
C ALA A 43 -1.93 3.75 -2.89
N ARG A 44 -2.45 4.90 -2.52
CA ARG A 44 -1.75 5.85 -1.67
C ARG A 44 -2.77 6.40 -0.70
N THR A 45 -2.50 6.24 0.60
CA THR A 45 -3.44 6.63 1.64
C THR A 45 -2.76 7.38 2.77
N THR A 46 -3.56 8.02 3.60
CA THR A 46 -3.08 8.71 4.78
C THR A 46 -3.94 8.30 5.98
N GLY A 47 -3.40 8.51 7.18
CA GLY A 47 -4.12 8.21 8.39
C GLY A 47 -3.47 8.86 9.60
N ALA A 48 -4.14 8.77 10.73
CA ALA A 48 -3.65 9.31 11.99
C ALA A 48 -2.59 8.39 12.62
N THR A 49 -2.58 7.12 12.22
CA THR A 49 -1.60 6.14 12.69
C THR A 49 -1.08 5.35 11.50
N ARG A 50 0.06 4.67 11.71
CA ARG A 50 0.63 3.79 10.69
C ARG A 50 -0.37 2.70 10.31
N GLU A 51 -0.97 2.08 11.31
CA GLU A 51 -1.91 0.98 11.08
C GLU A 51 -3.10 1.42 10.25
N GLU A 52 -3.62 2.60 10.52
CA GLU A 52 -4.73 3.13 9.74
C GLU A 52 -4.32 3.37 8.29
N ALA A 53 -3.20 4.03 8.07
CA ALA A 53 -2.72 4.33 6.72
C ALA A 53 -2.42 3.05 5.94
N GLU A 54 -1.70 2.11 6.57
CA GLU A 54 -1.36 0.83 5.94
C GLU A 54 -2.60 -0.01 5.65
N GLY A 55 -3.53 -0.05 6.60
CA GLY A 55 -4.77 -0.80 6.43
C GLY A 55 -5.59 -0.30 5.25
N LYS A 56 -5.70 1.00 5.10
CA LYS A 56 -6.40 1.60 3.96
C LYS A 56 -5.71 1.28 2.64
N ALA A 57 -4.38 1.35 2.62
CA ALA A 57 -3.60 1.06 1.42
C ALA A 57 -3.75 -0.40 1.01
N LEU A 58 -3.68 -1.32 1.97
CA LEU A 58 -3.83 -2.74 1.70
C LEU A 58 -5.24 -3.08 1.21
N LYS A 59 -6.25 -2.50 1.83
CA LYS A 59 -7.63 -2.72 1.42
C LYS A 59 -7.85 -2.26 -0.01
N ARG A 60 -7.33 -1.10 -0.35
CA ARG A 60 -7.46 -0.55 -1.70
C ARG A 60 -6.71 -1.41 -2.72
N ALA A 61 -5.50 -1.85 -2.36
CA ALA A 61 -4.71 -2.72 -3.22
C ALA A 61 -5.45 -4.04 -3.47
N GLU A 62 -6.02 -4.62 -2.44
CA GLU A 62 -6.79 -5.85 -2.54
C GLU A 62 -7.96 -5.70 -3.51
N GLU A 63 -8.70 -4.61 -3.41
CA GLU A 63 -9.82 -4.34 -4.31
C GLU A 63 -9.37 -4.23 -5.76
N LEU A 64 -8.27 -3.52 -6.00
CA LEU A 64 -7.77 -3.33 -7.35
C LEU A 64 -7.24 -4.63 -7.95
N LEU A 65 -6.52 -5.42 -7.16
CA LEU A 65 -5.99 -6.69 -7.63
C LEU A 65 -7.09 -7.73 -7.86
N ASP A 66 -8.13 -7.69 -7.06
CA ASP A 66 -9.29 -8.57 -7.24
C ASP A 66 -9.96 -8.30 -8.58
N ARG A 67 -10.10 -7.04 -8.96
CA ARG A 67 -10.65 -6.67 -10.28
C ARG A 67 -9.76 -7.18 -11.41
N THR A 68 -8.45 -7.07 -11.23
CA THR A 68 -7.48 -7.53 -12.23
C THR A 68 -7.62 -9.02 -12.45
N GLN A 69 -7.75 -9.79 -11.38
CA GLN A 69 -7.93 -11.24 -11.48
C GLN A 69 -9.20 -11.60 -12.24
N ARG A 70 -10.29 -10.88 -11.99
CA ARG A 70 -11.56 -11.15 -12.68
C ARG A 70 -11.44 -10.91 -14.19
N HIS A 71 -10.67 -9.92 -14.58
CA HIS A 71 -10.48 -9.62 -16.00
C HIS A 71 -9.55 -10.62 -16.68
N ALA A 72 -8.73 -11.30 -15.93
CA ALA A 72 -7.78 -12.26 -16.49
C ALA A 72 -8.40 -13.61 -16.83
N VAL A 73 -9.64 -13.81 -16.49
CA VAL A 73 -10.35 -15.08 -16.73
C VAL A 73 -11.02 -15.11 -18.09
#